data_7f0f13019efe5f6d4429d7b55bf92d93
#
_entry.id   7f0f13019efe5f6d4429d7b55bf92d93
#
_cell.length_a   1.000
_cell.length_b   1.000
_cell.length_c   1.000
_cell.angle_alpha   90.00
_cell.angle_beta   90.00
_cell.angle_gamma   90.00
#
_symmetry.space_group_name_H-M   'P 1'
#
loop_
_entity.id
_entity.type
_entity.pdbx_description
1 polymer ?
#
loop_
_entity_poly.entity_id
_entity_poly.type
_entity_poly.pdbx_seq_one_letter_code
_entity_poly.pdbx_strand_id
1 'polypeptide(L)'
;MSQEVRGNDAPFILNAVERAIIRVPRSSHHGLTKIPTAVKIAGRTYLDLSLLTDINMSRLPEVVLAARLYHLAHTHRAMAVTGQCALWAHGYTAVPRIPALTVTSSTSSRSIRLPAVSVGTHHSEPITITPSRVRRLPPTTDARGLLIERPEAAQITVARSSPNPRATFTQLCMIGNAFTHFDNFHLTDSRRHEKYWKELLSAELTRLGNSVRGRSQAQWIITHADAGCASPGEARVLYELCAAGLTGMRTQVEVHTRGRRYFIDCAFTAEKVGIEFDGRAKYGDDARSIHASLSRERQRQRHLEAEGWHIIRVGWHDLDHPDELVAQVRAALDARLG
;
A
#
# COMPACT_ATOMS: atom_id res chain seq x y z
N MET A 1 -18.68 -4.62 11.74
CA MET A 1 -18.37 -5.04 10.35
C MET A 1 -17.18 -4.22 9.92
N SER A 2 -16.00 -4.84 9.91
CA SER A 2 -14.78 -4.23 9.38
C SER A 2 -15.02 -3.91 7.91
N GLN A 3 -14.83 -2.65 7.49
CA GLN A 3 -14.63 -2.36 6.09
C GLN A 3 -13.41 -3.17 5.67
N GLU A 4 -13.66 -4.26 4.93
CA GLU A 4 -12.64 -4.92 4.15
C GLU A 4 -11.87 -3.83 3.42
N VAL A 5 -10.58 -3.72 3.71
CA VAL A 5 -9.64 -3.07 2.80
C VAL A 5 -9.72 -3.91 1.53
N ARG A 6 -10.68 -3.55 0.64
CA ARG A 6 -10.83 -4.20 -0.64
C ARG A 6 -9.48 -4.09 -1.32
N GLY A 7 -8.85 -5.24 -1.51
CA GLY A 7 -7.59 -5.31 -2.22
C GLY A 7 -7.72 -4.55 -3.55
N ASN A 8 -6.62 -4.03 -4.02
CA ASN A 8 -6.55 -3.40 -5.31
C ASN A 8 -6.91 -4.44 -6.38
N ASP A 9 -7.94 -4.18 -7.19
CA ASP A 9 -8.37 -5.09 -8.29
C ASP A 9 -7.44 -5.03 -9.52
N ALA A 10 -6.22 -4.50 -9.39
CA ALA A 10 -5.29 -4.38 -10.50
C ALA A 10 -4.97 -5.73 -11.18
N PRO A 11 -4.78 -6.85 -10.46
CA PRO A 11 -4.63 -8.16 -11.11
C PRO A 11 -5.82 -8.54 -12.00
N PHE A 12 -7.03 -8.22 -11.57
CA PHE A 12 -8.24 -8.43 -12.38
C PHE A 12 -8.23 -7.53 -13.63
N ILE A 13 -7.90 -6.24 -13.47
CA ILE A 13 -7.79 -5.30 -14.59
C ILE A 13 -6.70 -5.74 -15.57
N LEU A 14 -5.51 -6.12 -15.09
CA LEU A 14 -4.43 -6.62 -15.94
C LEU A 14 -4.88 -7.82 -16.75
N ASN A 15 -5.56 -8.80 -16.15
CA ASN A 15 -6.08 -9.97 -16.84
C ASN A 15 -7.13 -9.63 -17.91
N ALA A 16 -8.04 -8.69 -17.61
CA ALA A 16 -9.04 -8.26 -18.55
C ALA A 16 -8.43 -7.50 -19.73
N VAL A 17 -7.50 -6.57 -19.46
CA VAL A 17 -6.80 -5.79 -20.48
C VAL A 17 -5.93 -6.66 -21.38
N GLU A 18 -5.27 -7.68 -20.84
CA GLU A 18 -4.49 -8.62 -21.66
C GLU A 18 -5.34 -9.28 -22.74
N ARG A 19 -6.55 -9.73 -22.38
CA ARG A 19 -7.49 -10.35 -23.33
C ARG A 19 -8.04 -9.36 -24.36
N ALA A 20 -8.13 -8.09 -23.98
CA ALA A 20 -8.70 -7.03 -24.82
C ALA A 20 -7.64 -6.31 -25.68
N ILE A 21 -6.35 -6.57 -25.47
CA ILE A 21 -5.29 -5.87 -26.20
C ILE A 21 -5.11 -6.43 -27.61
N ILE A 22 -5.13 -5.53 -28.59
CA ILE A 22 -4.95 -5.85 -30.01
C ILE A 22 -3.61 -5.27 -30.46
N ARG A 23 -2.79 -6.11 -31.11
CA ARG A 23 -1.51 -5.71 -31.71
C ARG A 23 -1.59 -5.88 -33.20
N VAL A 24 -1.38 -4.78 -33.94
CA VAL A 24 -1.46 -4.78 -35.40
C VAL A 24 -0.06 -5.03 -35.97
N PRO A 25 0.13 -6.09 -36.78
CA PRO A 25 1.40 -6.36 -37.46
C PRO A 25 1.80 -5.21 -38.41
N ARG A 26 3.13 -5.09 -38.69
CA ARG A 26 3.62 -4.04 -39.61
C ARG A 26 3.06 -4.15 -41.03
N SER A 27 2.74 -5.36 -41.46
CA SER A 27 2.21 -5.68 -42.79
C SER A 27 0.72 -5.39 -42.97
N SER A 28 -0.01 -5.10 -41.89
CA SER A 28 -1.47 -4.97 -41.92
C SER A 28 -1.90 -3.51 -41.83
N HIS A 29 -2.17 -2.87 -42.98
CA HIS A 29 -2.73 -1.51 -43.01
C HIS A 29 -4.27 -1.45 -42.88
N HIS A 30 -4.98 -2.57 -43.01
CA HIS A 30 -6.45 -2.63 -43.13
C HIS A 30 -7.17 -3.35 -41.98
N GLY A 31 -6.48 -3.85 -40.96
CA GLY A 31 -7.08 -4.74 -39.94
C GLY A 31 -8.00 -4.09 -38.90
N LEU A 32 -7.87 -2.78 -38.68
CA LEU A 32 -8.54 -2.08 -37.55
C LEU A 32 -9.88 -1.45 -37.86
N THR A 33 -10.18 -1.22 -39.16
CA THR A 33 -11.48 -0.69 -39.59
C THR A 33 -12.65 -1.64 -39.28
N LYS A 34 -12.34 -2.86 -38.84
CA LYS A 34 -13.33 -3.91 -38.53
C LYS A 34 -13.73 -3.99 -37.03
N ILE A 35 -13.08 -3.24 -36.15
CA ILE A 35 -13.39 -3.27 -34.69
C ILE A 35 -13.77 -1.85 -34.26
N PRO A 36 -15.07 -1.51 -34.28
CA PRO A 36 -15.55 -0.16 -33.97
C PRO A 36 -15.23 0.32 -32.55
N THR A 37 -15.03 -0.64 -31.63
CA THR A 37 -14.76 -0.44 -30.20
C THR A 37 -13.27 -0.35 -29.86
N ALA A 38 -12.37 -0.43 -30.87
CA ALA A 38 -10.94 -0.40 -30.64
C ALA A 38 -10.43 1.02 -30.41
N VAL A 39 -9.80 1.25 -29.26
CA VAL A 39 -9.17 2.51 -28.86
C VAL A 39 -7.65 2.41 -28.95
N LYS A 40 -7.02 3.36 -29.59
CA LYS A 40 -5.55 3.41 -29.73
C LYS A 40 -4.89 3.75 -28.39
N ILE A 41 -3.97 2.91 -27.94
CA ILE A 41 -3.18 3.12 -26.73
C ILE A 41 -1.84 3.77 -27.05
N ALA A 42 -1.04 3.17 -27.92
CA ALA A 42 0.22 3.73 -28.41
C ALA A 42 0.73 2.92 -29.62
N GLY A 43 1.44 3.57 -30.53
CA GLY A 43 2.02 2.89 -31.69
C GLY A 43 0.98 2.05 -32.45
N ARG A 44 1.16 0.73 -32.44
CA ARG A 44 0.25 -0.25 -33.06
C ARG A 44 -0.50 -1.09 -32.03
N THR A 45 -0.61 -0.61 -30.81
CA THR A 45 -1.35 -1.26 -29.72
C THR A 45 -2.69 -0.56 -29.54
N TYR A 46 -3.74 -1.35 -29.54
CA TYR A 46 -5.14 -0.92 -29.36
C TYR A 46 -5.78 -1.75 -28.26
N LEU A 47 -6.89 -1.29 -27.74
CA LEU A 47 -7.68 -1.93 -26.71
C LEU A 47 -9.12 -2.05 -27.22
N ASP A 48 -9.64 -3.25 -27.26
CA ASP A 48 -11.05 -3.51 -27.58
C ASP A 48 -11.92 -3.33 -26.34
N LEU A 49 -12.67 -2.25 -26.28
CA LEU A 49 -13.53 -1.94 -25.14
C LEU A 49 -14.72 -2.92 -25.01
N SER A 50 -15.13 -3.59 -26.07
CA SER A 50 -16.24 -4.55 -26.03
C SER A 50 -15.91 -5.78 -25.19
N LEU A 51 -14.63 -6.04 -24.96
CA LEU A 51 -14.13 -7.14 -24.10
C LEU A 51 -13.92 -6.74 -22.63
N LEU A 52 -14.26 -5.52 -22.27
CA LEU A 52 -14.09 -4.97 -20.91
C LEU A 52 -15.44 -4.71 -20.20
N THR A 53 -16.47 -5.48 -20.53
CA THR A 53 -17.84 -5.32 -20.02
C THR A 53 -17.94 -5.41 -18.49
N ASP A 54 -17.06 -6.17 -17.87
CA ASP A 54 -17.04 -6.40 -16.42
C ASP A 54 -16.31 -5.29 -15.65
N ILE A 55 -15.75 -4.29 -16.36
CA ILE A 55 -15.03 -3.18 -15.75
C ILE A 55 -15.87 -1.90 -15.82
N ASN A 56 -16.15 -1.32 -14.65
CA ASN A 56 -16.77 -0.01 -14.59
C ASN A 56 -15.88 1.06 -15.23
N MET A 57 -16.45 1.90 -16.10
CA MET A 57 -15.72 2.94 -16.83
C MET A 57 -15.09 4.01 -15.91
N SER A 58 -15.51 4.15 -14.67
CA SER A 58 -14.81 4.97 -13.66
C SER A 58 -13.38 4.49 -13.41
N ARG A 59 -13.06 3.24 -13.77
CA ARG A 59 -11.73 2.63 -13.67
C ARG A 59 -10.90 2.75 -14.95
N LEU A 60 -11.36 3.53 -15.92
CA LEU A 60 -10.63 3.72 -17.19
C LEU A 60 -9.16 4.15 -17.00
N PRO A 61 -8.80 5.03 -16.05
CA PRO A 61 -7.38 5.36 -15.81
C PRO A 61 -6.51 4.16 -15.47
N GLU A 62 -7.03 3.20 -14.70
CA GLU A 62 -6.34 1.95 -14.34
C GLU A 62 -6.24 1.01 -15.55
N VAL A 63 -7.29 0.95 -16.37
CA VAL A 63 -7.32 0.20 -17.63
C VAL A 63 -6.28 0.76 -18.61
N VAL A 64 -6.19 2.08 -18.74
CA VAL A 64 -5.19 2.73 -19.60
C VAL A 64 -3.78 2.48 -19.07
N LEU A 65 -3.56 2.52 -17.75
CA LEU A 65 -2.28 2.18 -17.14
C LEU A 65 -1.87 0.74 -17.53
N ALA A 66 -2.77 -0.23 -17.33
CA ALA A 66 -2.53 -1.63 -17.69
C ALA A 66 -2.21 -1.80 -19.18
N ALA A 67 -2.97 -1.16 -20.06
CA ALA A 67 -2.75 -1.23 -21.49
C ALA A 67 -1.40 -0.61 -21.92
N ARG A 68 -0.98 0.48 -21.28
CA ARG A 68 0.34 1.10 -21.47
C ARG A 68 1.46 0.17 -21.00
N LEU A 69 1.28 -0.55 -19.88
CA LEU A 69 2.25 -1.55 -19.41
C LEU A 69 2.42 -2.68 -20.44
N TYR A 70 1.34 -3.24 -20.96
CA TYR A 70 1.40 -4.26 -22.01
C TYR A 70 2.01 -3.74 -23.31
N HIS A 71 1.75 -2.49 -23.70
CA HIS A 71 2.42 -1.86 -24.83
C HIS A 71 3.93 -1.82 -24.63
N LEU A 72 4.40 -1.37 -23.46
CA LEU A 72 5.82 -1.27 -23.14
C LEU A 72 6.50 -2.63 -23.10
N ALA A 73 5.90 -3.61 -22.46
CA ALA A 73 6.44 -4.97 -22.40
C ALA A 73 6.64 -5.59 -23.78
N HIS A 74 5.69 -5.33 -24.70
CA HIS A 74 5.81 -5.81 -26.07
C HIS A 74 6.88 -5.10 -26.90
N THR A 75 7.02 -3.78 -26.68
CA THR A 75 7.95 -2.96 -27.48
C THR A 75 9.37 -2.92 -26.91
N HIS A 76 9.53 -3.22 -25.62
CA HIS A 76 10.78 -3.09 -24.86
C HIS A 76 11.02 -4.31 -23.96
N ARG A 77 11.49 -5.43 -24.53
CA ARG A 77 11.66 -6.72 -23.84
C ARG A 77 12.59 -6.72 -22.62
N ALA A 78 13.52 -5.76 -22.53
CA ALA A 78 14.47 -5.64 -21.40
C ALA A 78 14.02 -4.61 -20.35
N MET A 79 12.73 -4.50 -20.13
CA MET A 79 12.12 -3.52 -19.24
C MET A 79 11.25 -4.24 -18.20
N ALA A 80 11.35 -3.79 -16.95
CA ALA A 80 10.52 -4.27 -15.85
C ALA A 80 9.72 -3.13 -15.22
N VAL A 81 8.48 -3.41 -14.85
CA VAL A 81 7.63 -2.55 -14.03
C VAL A 81 8.14 -2.58 -12.60
N THR A 82 8.32 -1.43 -11.96
CA THR A 82 8.97 -1.32 -10.65
C THR A 82 8.23 -0.42 -9.66
N GLY A 83 8.61 -0.52 -8.40
CA GLY A 83 8.16 0.37 -7.33
C GLY A 83 6.64 0.38 -7.16
N GLN A 84 6.04 1.57 -7.04
CA GLN A 84 4.60 1.75 -6.80
C GLN A 84 3.73 1.07 -7.88
N CYS A 85 4.18 1.12 -9.13
CA CYS A 85 3.45 0.50 -10.24
C CYS A 85 3.49 -1.04 -10.16
N ALA A 86 4.61 -1.61 -9.68
CA ALA A 86 4.72 -3.04 -9.43
C ALA A 86 3.84 -3.47 -8.23
N LEU A 87 3.84 -2.71 -7.14
CA LEU A 87 2.95 -2.97 -6.00
C LEU A 87 1.47 -2.95 -6.42
N TRP A 88 1.08 -1.93 -7.20
CA TRP A 88 -0.26 -1.87 -7.77
C TRP A 88 -0.58 -3.12 -8.61
N ALA A 89 0.32 -3.53 -9.48
CA ALA A 89 0.14 -4.69 -10.35
C ALA A 89 0.01 -6.02 -9.58
N HIS A 90 0.59 -6.11 -8.38
CA HIS A 90 0.44 -7.24 -7.46
C HIS A 90 -0.83 -7.16 -6.59
N GLY A 91 -1.66 -6.14 -6.74
CA GLY A 91 -2.90 -5.99 -5.97
C GLY A 91 -2.74 -5.24 -4.64
N TYR A 92 -1.56 -4.69 -4.34
CA TYR A 92 -1.38 -3.85 -3.16
C TYR A 92 -1.85 -2.42 -3.43
N THR A 93 -2.45 -1.80 -2.42
CA THR A 93 -2.90 -0.41 -2.53
C THR A 93 -1.71 0.51 -2.76
N ALA A 94 -1.73 1.23 -3.88
CA ALA A 94 -0.73 2.25 -4.20
C ALA A 94 -1.13 3.60 -3.59
N VAL A 95 -0.13 4.44 -3.33
CA VAL A 95 -0.34 5.84 -2.96
C VAL A 95 0.48 6.70 -3.95
N PRO A 96 -0.18 7.44 -4.83
CA PRO A 96 -1.62 7.56 -5.04
C PRO A 96 -2.28 6.28 -5.59
N ARG A 97 -3.63 6.20 -5.56
CA ARG A 97 -4.40 5.01 -6.00
C ARG A 97 -4.03 4.53 -7.41
N ILE A 98 -3.74 5.47 -8.31
CA ILE A 98 -3.20 5.20 -9.64
C ILE A 98 -1.75 5.67 -9.63
N PRO A 99 -0.78 4.75 -9.54
CA PRO A 99 0.61 5.14 -9.47
C PRO A 99 1.11 5.72 -10.79
N ALA A 100 2.12 6.58 -10.69
CA ALA A 100 2.91 6.94 -11.85
C ALA A 100 3.52 5.67 -12.47
N LEU A 101 3.52 5.59 -13.80
CA LEU A 101 4.11 4.47 -14.52
C LEU A 101 5.63 4.51 -14.35
N THR A 102 6.17 3.59 -13.56
CA THR A 102 7.60 3.47 -13.27
C THR A 102 8.15 2.15 -13.83
N VAL A 103 9.24 2.27 -14.57
CA VAL A 103 9.91 1.12 -15.18
C VAL A 103 11.42 1.26 -15.07
N THR A 104 12.09 0.12 -15.04
CA THR A 104 13.55 0.03 -15.18
C THR A 104 13.90 -0.70 -16.46
N SER A 105 15.08 -0.41 -17.02
CA SER A 105 15.58 -1.08 -18.22
C SER A 105 17.06 -1.41 -18.07
N SER A 106 17.45 -2.58 -18.52
CA SER A 106 18.87 -2.98 -18.60
C SER A 106 19.58 -2.50 -19.89
N THR A 107 18.81 -2.03 -20.88
CA THR A 107 19.35 -1.68 -22.20
C THR A 107 19.23 -0.21 -22.55
N SER A 108 18.22 0.51 -22.08
CA SER A 108 17.93 1.87 -22.51
C SER A 108 17.41 2.76 -21.38
N SER A 109 17.80 4.03 -21.42
CA SER A 109 17.23 5.11 -20.62
C SER A 109 16.57 6.20 -21.48
N ARG A 110 16.27 5.88 -22.75
CA ARG A 110 15.56 6.84 -23.62
C ARG A 110 14.14 7.07 -23.13
N SER A 111 13.75 8.33 -23.09
CA SER A 111 12.37 8.70 -22.79
C SER A 111 11.41 8.16 -23.85
N ILE A 112 10.29 7.65 -23.38
CA ILE A 112 9.20 7.09 -24.19
C ILE A 112 7.98 7.97 -23.97
N ARG A 113 7.44 8.52 -25.04
CA ARG A 113 6.20 9.29 -25.00
C ARG A 113 5.03 8.36 -25.32
N LEU A 114 4.08 8.29 -24.42
CA LEU A 114 2.80 7.60 -24.61
C LEU A 114 1.72 8.64 -24.82
N PRO A 115 0.89 8.50 -25.88
CA PRO A 115 -0.12 9.50 -26.23
C PRO A 115 -1.26 9.56 -25.19
N ALA A 116 -2.06 10.62 -25.27
CA ALA A 116 -3.35 10.68 -24.63
C ALA A 116 -4.27 9.55 -25.12
N VAL A 117 -5.17 9.12 -24.24
CA VAL A 117 -6.20 8.11 -24.57
C VAL A 117 -7.55 8.69 -24.19
N SER A 118 -8.50 8.72 -25.14
CA SER A 118 -9.87 9.19 -24.91
C SER A 118 -10.88 8.10 -25.19
N VAL A 119 -11.86 7.96 -24.30
CA VAL A 119 -12.97 7.00 -24.42
C VAL A 119 -14.25 7.70 -23.96
N GLY A 120 -15.11 8.07 -24.89
CA GLY A 120 -16.27 8.90 -24.61
C GLY A 120 -15.87 10.23 -23.95
N THR A 121 -16.40 10.51 -22.77
CA THR A 121 -16.08 11.70 -21.97
C THR A 121 -14.83 11.53 -21.10
N HIS A 122 -14.28 10.32 -20.98
CA HIS A 122 -13.09 10.03 -20.17
C HIS A 122 -11.82 10.30 -20.98
N HIS A 123 -10.86 10.96 -20.34
CA HIS A 123 -9.59 11.32 -20.93
C HIS A 123 -8.43 10.95 -20.01
N SER A 124 -7.40 10.35 -20.57
CA SER A 124 -6.12 10.09 -19.89
C SER A 124 -5.02 10.89 -20.59
N GLU A 125 -4.34 11.73 -19.84
CA GLU A 125 -3.28 12.60 -20.35
C GLU A 125 -2.13 11.82 -21.01
N PRO A 126 -1.41 12.45 -21.97
CA PRO A 126 -0.17 11.90 -22.49
C PRO A 126 0.87 11.87 -21.37
N ILE A 127 1.69 10.84 -21.35
CA ILE A 127 2.78 10.73 -20.37
C ILE A 127 4.11 10.51 -21.08
N THR A 128 5.17 11.07 -20.51
CA THR A 128 6.54 10.75 -20.88
C THR A 128 7.21 10.02 -19.72
N ILE A 129 7.71 8.83 -19.98
CA ILE A 129 8.43 8.03 -19.01
C ILE A 129 9.90 7.92 -19.42
N THR A 130 10.79 8.00 -18.45
CA THR A 130 12.21 7.74 -18.65
C THR A 130 12.58 6.52 -17.81
N PRO A 131 12.86 5.36 -18.44
CA PRO A 131 13.25 4.18 -17.69
C PRO A 131 14.52 4.42 -16.87
N SER A 132 14.50 4.03 -15.61
CA SER A 132 15.72 4.01 -14.81
C SER A 132 16.66 2.94 -15.34
N ARG A 133 17.88 3.34 -15.76
CA ARG A 133 18.86 2.38 -16.26
C ARG A 133 19.47 1.60 -15.10
N VAL A 134 19.45 0.28 -15.23
CA VAL A 134 20.02 -0.64 -14.26
C VAL A 134 20.97 -1.62 -14.98
N ARG A 135 22.00 -2.09 -14.28
CA ARG A 135 22.92 -3.11 -14.82
C ARG A 135 22.22 -4.45 -14.99
N ARG A 136 21.35 -4.81 -14.04
CA ARG A 136 20.49 -6.00 -14.08
C ARG A 136 19.10 -5.61 -13.61
N LEU A 137 18.08 -6.18 -14.23
CA LEU A 137 16.71 -6.02 -13.75
C LEU A 137 16.58 -6.53 -12.31
N PRO A 138 15.74 -5.94 -11.49
CA PRO A 138 15.40 -6.46 -10.17
C PRO A 138 14.79 -7.87 -10.30
N PRO A 139 14.67 -8.64 -9.21
CA PRO A 139 13.90 -9.86 -9.20
C PRO A 139 12.48 -9.60 -9.70
N THR A 140 12.06 -10.33 -10.73
CA THR A 140 10.75 -10.14 -11.37
C THR A 140 9.95 -11.43 -11.37
N THR A 141 8.64 -11.28 -11.41
CA THR A 141 7.70 -12.31 -11.86
C THR A 141 7.28 -11.98 -13.28
N ASP A 142 7.10 -12.99 -14.11
CA ASP A 142 6.48 -12.83 -15.43
C ASP A 142 4.97 -13.00 -15.28
N ALA A 143 4.23 -11.91 -15.47
CA ALA A 143 2.79 -11.94 -15.57
C ALA A 143 2.41 -11.74 -17.04
N ARG A 144 2.39 -12.83 -17.79
CA ARG A 144 1.91 -12.88 -19.21
C ARG A 144 2.67 -11.91 -20.12
N GLY A 145 4.00 -11.93 -20.01
CA GLY A 145 4.90 -11.08 -20.79
C GLY A 145 5.16 -9.71 -20.18
N LEU A 146 4.57 -9.39 -19.02
CA LEU A 146 4.99 -8.28 -18.17
C LEU A 146 6.03 -8.76 -17.18
N LEU A 147 7.24 -8.22 -17.22
CA LEU A 147 8.19 -8.39 -16.14
C LEU A 147 7.83 -7.40 -15.03
N ILE A 148 7.36 -7.91 -13.91
CA ILE A 148 6.95 -7.10 -12.75
C ILE A 148 7.92 -7.41 -11.61
N GLU A 149 8.51 -6.36 -11.03
CA GLU A 149 9.35 -6.47 -9.83
C GLU A 149 8.60 -7.22 -8.74
N ARG A 150 9.25 -8.22 -8.11
CA ARG A 150 8.58 -9.03 -7.06
C ARG A 150 8.13 -8.15 -5.89
N PRO A 151 7.06 -8.53 -5.18
CA PRO A 151 6.46 -7.68 -4.13
C PRO A 151 7.46 -7.19 -3.10
N GLU A 152 8.34 -8.05 -2.60
CA GLU A 152 9.36 -7.69 -1.62
C GLU A 152 10.38 -6.69 -2.19
N ALA A 153 10.80 -6.88 -3.45
CA ALA A 153 11.73 -5.97 -4.10
C ALA A 153 11.08 -4.61 -4.38
N ALA A 154 9.81 -4.59 -4.81
CA ALA A 154 9.05 -3.38 -5.05
C ALA A 154 8.84 -2.56 -3.77
N GLN A 155 8.56 -3.21 -2.63
CA GLN A 155 8.48 -2.56 -1.33
C GLN A 155 9.80 -1.88 -0.97
N ILE A 156 10.94 -2.54 -1.17
CA ILE A 156 12.26 -1.97 -0.93
C ILE A 156 12.55 -0.81 -1.89
N THR A 157 12.18 -0.96 -3.17
CA THR A 157 12.33 0.11 -4.16
C THR A 157 11.56 1.36 -3.73
N VAL A 158 10.34 1.22 -3.25
CA VAL A 158 9.53 2.34 -2.74
C VAL A 158 10.11 2.88 -1.43
N ALA A 159 10.44 2.01 -0.48
CA ALA A 159 10.95 2.41 0.83
C ALA A 159 12.21 3.27 0.74
N ARG A 160 13.14 2.95 -0.19
CA ARG A 160 14.40 3.68 -0.33
C ARG A 160 14.33 4.91 -1.24
N SER A 161 13.35 5.02 -2.13
CA SER A 161 13.28 6.08 -3.14
C SER A 161 12.17 7.12 -2.92
N SER A 162 11.26 6.86 -2.00
CA SER A 162 10.13 7.76 -1.74
C SER A 162 10.57 9.09 -1.13
N PRO A 163 10.10 10.22 -1.65
CA PRO A 163 10.30 11.53 -1.04
C PRO A 163 9.39 11.75 0.18
N ASN A 164 8.42 10.87 0.41
CA ASN A 164 7.50 10.93 1.55
C ASN A 164 7.61 9.65 2.40
N PRO A 165 8.56 9.60 3.36
CA PRO A 165 8.77 8.43 4.21
C PRO A 165 7.54 8.04 5.02
N ARG A 166 6.75 9.02 5.47
CA ARG A 166 5.51 8.85 6.24
C ARG A 166 4.46 8.05 5.45
N ALA A 167 4.15 8.50 4.24
CA ALA A 167 3.19 7.80 3.38
C ALA A 167 3.67 6.38 3.02
N THR A 168 4.97 6.24 2.79
CA THR A 168 5.59 4.93 2.50
C THR A 168 5.53 3.99 3.68
N PHE A 169 5.81 4.47 4.88
CA PHE A 169 5.69 3.70 6.12
C PHE A 169 4.26 3.17 6.30
N THR A 170 3.28 4.08 6.20
CA THR A 170 1.86 3.73 6.28
C THR A 170 1.50 2.66 5.25
N GLN A 171 1.95 2.83 4.01
CA GLN A 171 1.71 1.85 2.95
C GLN A 171 2.34 0.50 3.27
N LEU A 172 3.58 0.45 3.78
CA LEU A 172 4.23 -0.80 4.13
C LEU A 172 3.53 -1.53 5.28
N CYS A 173 3.04 -0.80 6.30
CA CYS A 173 2.21 -1.40 7.35
C CYS A 173 0.95 -2.06 6.74
N MET A 174 0.25 -1.36 5.84
CA MET A 174 -0.94 -1.92 5.19
C MET A 174 -0.62 -3.14 4.30
N ILE A 175 0.51 -3.10 3.58
CA ILE A 175 0.98 -4.25 2.80
C ILE A 175 1.34 -5.42 3.72
N GLY A 176 2.05 -5.15 4.82
CA GLY A 176 2.40 -6.15 5.82
C GLY A 176 1.16 -6.81 6.43
N ASN A 177 0.15 -6.02 6.79
CA ASN A 177 -1.12 -6.52 7.30
C ASN A 177 -1.82 -7.45 6.29
N ALA A 178 -1.93 -7.02 5.02
CA ALA A 178 -2.52 -7.81 3.95
C ALA A 178 -1.70 -9.08 3.64
N PHE A 179 -0.36 -8.98 3.57
CA PHE A 179 0.55 -10.08 3.27
C PHE A 179 0.49 -11.17 4.35
N THR A 180 0.43 -10.77 5.62
CA THR A 180 0.43 -11.68 6.76
C THR A 180 -0.96 -12.22 7.10
N HIS A 181 -2.01 -11.65 6.50
CA HIS A 181 -3.39 -11.90 6.94
C HIS A 181 -3.53 -11.71 8.44
N PHE A 182 -3.03 -10.57 8.95
CA PHE A 182 -2.90 -10.33 10.38
C PHE A 182 -4.24 -10.46 11.11
N ASP A 183 -4.29 -11.37 12.09
CA ASP A 183 -5.48 -11.67 12.87
C ASP A 183 -5.18 -11.55 14.38
N ASN A 184 -5.89 -10.65 15.04
CA ASN A 184 -5.75 -10.42 16.48
C ASN A 184 -6.13 -11.62 17.33
N PHE A 185 -6.98 -12.50 16.83
CA PHE A 185 -7.36 -13.72 17.55
C PHE A 185 -6.30 -14.82 17.46
N HIS A 186 -5.35 -14.70 16.52
CA HIS A 186 -4.24 -15.63 16.29
C HIS A 186 -2.89 -14.89 16.30
N LEU A 187 -2.65 -14.08 17.33
CA LEU A 187 -1.48 -13.20 17.42
C LEU A 187 -0.13 -13.91 17.23
N THR A 188 0.04 -15.10 17.81
CA THR A 188 1.30 -15.86 17.70
C THR A 188 1.63 -16.18 16.25
N ASP A 189 0.66 -16.63 15.47
CA ASP A 189 0.85 -16.95 14.06
C ASP A 189 1.03 -15.69 13.23
N SER A 190 0.23 -14.66 13.48
CA SER A 190 0.35 -13.36 12.84
C SER A 190 1.74 -12.76 13.04
N ARG A 191 2.29 -12.81 14.25
CA ARG A 191 3.65 -12.31 14.54
C ARG A 191 4.75 -13.16 13.91
N ARG A 192 4.53 -14.46 13.75
CA ARG A 192 5.45 -15.32 12.99
C ARG A 192 5.47 -14.97 11.51
N HIS A 193 4.30 -14.71 10.90
CA HIS A 193 4.20 -14.27 9.52
C HIS A 193 4.78 -12.87 9.32
N GLU A 194 4.59 -11.96 10.27
CA GLU A 194 5.21 -10.63 10.24
C GLU A 194 6.74 -10.74 10.26
N LYS A 195 7.29 -11.57 11.14
CA LYS A 195 8.74 -11.82 11.20
C LYS A 195 9.26 -12.31 9.84
N TYR A 196 8.59 -13.28 9.23
CA TYR A 196 8.94 -13.78 7.91
C TYR A 196 8.87 -12.68 6.84
N TRP A 197 7.82 -11.85 6.82
CA TRP A 197 7.72 -10.72 5.92
C TRP A 197 8.90 -9.74 6.07
N LYS A 198 9.25 -9.37 7.29
CA LYS A 198 10.41 -8.50 7.57
C LYS A 198 11.75 -9.13 7.16
N GLU A 199 11.89 -10.45 7.31
CA GLU A 199 13.07 -11.19 6.84
C GLU A 199 13.20 -11.14 5.32
N LEU A 200 12.11 -11.30 4.57
CA LEU A 200 12.09 -11.15 3.11
C LEU A 200 12.54 -9.75 2.68
N LEU A 201 12.02 -8.70 3.32
CA LEU A 201 12.40 -7.32 3.03
C LEU A 201 13.87 -7.05 3.36
N SER A 202 14.35 -7.55 4.48
CA SER A 202 15.74 -7.39 4.93
C SER A 202 16.72 -8.12 4.01
N ALA A 203 16.36 -9.32 3.55
CA ALA A 203 17.15 -10.08 2.57
C ALA A 203 17.25 -9.32 1.24
N GLU A 204 16.14 -8.75 0.77
CA GLU A 204 16.13 -7.97 -0.47
C GLU A 204 16.96 -6.69 -0.34
N LEU A 205 16.87 -5.98 0.79
CA LEU A 205 17.70 -4.80 1.05
C LEU A 205 19.20 -5.17 1.12
N THR A 206 19.53 -6.32 1.69
CA THR A 206 20.90 -6.84 1.76
C THR A 206 21.43 -7.18 0.37
N ARG A 207 20.62 -7.79 -0.49
CA ARG A 207 20.97 -8.10 -1.88
C ARG A 207 21.39 -6.87 -2.69
N LEU A 208 20.82 -5.70 -2.39
CA LEU A 208 21.15 -4.44 -3.06
C LEU A 208 22.51 -3.86 -2.65
N GLY A 209 23.11 -4.36 -1.57
CA GLY A 209 24.41 -3.92 -1.07
C GLY A 209 24.35 -2.69 -0.17
N ASN A 210 25.49 -2.39 0.47
CA ASN A 210 25.54 -1.36 1.53
C ASN A 210 25.54 0.07 0.99
N SER A 211 25.98 0.29 -0.25
CA SER A 211 26.13 1.62 -0.84
C SER A 211 24.89 2.09 -1.61
N VAL A 212 23.79 1.34 -1.59
CA VAL A 212 22.60 1.74 -2.34
C VAL A 212 21.95 2.99 -1.70
N ARG A 213 21.60 3.95 -2.55
CA ARG A 213 20.96 5.20 -2.12
C ARG A 213 19.62 4.89 -1.42
N GLY A 214 19.38 5.57 -0.29
CA GLY A 214 18.16 5.45 0.49
C GLY A 214 18.09 4.20 1.37
N ARG A 215 19.22 3.47 1.53
CA ARG A 215 19.30 2.28 2.37
C ARG A 215 18.87 2.54 3.81
N SER A 216 19.37 3.61 4.43
CA SER A 216 19.06 3.94 5.83
C SER A 216 17.56 4.21 6.03
N GLN A 217 16.93 4.91 5.08
CA GLN A 217 15.48 5.13 5.10
C GLN A 217 14.71 3.82 5.01
N ALA A 218 15.06 2.95 4.06
CA ALA A 218 14.41 1.65 3.92
C ALA A 218 14.61 0.78 5.17
N GLN A 219 15.84 0.74 5.71
CA GLN A 219 16.13 -0.01 6.93
C GLN A 219 15.29 0.49 8.11
N TRP A 220 15.18 1.82 8.29
CA TRP A 220 14.37 2.41 9.35
C TRP A 220 12.89 2.02 9.19
N ILE A 221 12.35 2.13 7.96
CA ILE A 221 10.96 1.76 7.67
C ILE A 221 10.71 0.27 7.96
N ILE A 222 11.58 -0.64 7.51
CA ILE A 222 11.44 -2.09 7.74
C ILE A 222 11.46 -2.39 9.25
N THR A 223 12.35 -1.73 9.98
CA THR A 223 12.50 -1.96 11.43
C THR A 223 11.22 -1.59 12.18
N HIS A 224 10.62 -0.44 11.86
CA HIS A 224 9.53 0.13 12.64
C HIS A 224 8.13 -0.16 12.07
N ALA A 225 7.99 -0.48 10.78
CA ALA A 225 6.71 -0.88 10.22
C ALA A 225 6.19 -2.14 10.93
N ASP A 226 4.89 -2.20 11.14
CA ASP A 226 4.23 -3.27 11.89
C ASP A 226 2.97 -3.74 11.16
N ALA A 227 2.87 -5.05 10.93
CA ALA A 227 1.75 -5.67 10.25
C ALA A 227 0.46 -5.66 11.10
N GLY A 228 0.56 -5.41 12.39
CA GLY A 228 -0.59 -5.30 13.28
C GLY A 228 -1.40 -4.02 13.10
N CYS A 229 -0.89 -3.01 12.36
CA CYS A 229 -1.69 -1.83 12.03
C CYS A 229 -2.85 -2.24 11.12
N ALA A 230 -4.08 -2.16 11.61
CA ALA A 230 -5.29 -2.53 10.87
C ALA A 230 -5.86 -1.37 10.01
N SER A 231 -5.34 -0.16 10.19
CA SER A 231 -5.77 1.04 9.46
C SER A 231 -4.61 1.98 9.14
N PRO A 232 -4.77 2.83 8.10
CA PRO A 232 -3.79 3.88 7.81
C PRO A 232 -3.58 4.87 8.96
N GLY A 233 -4.61 5.12 9.77
CA GLY A 233 -4.52 6.00 10.95
C GLY A 233 -3.64 5.40 12.03
N GLU A 234 -3.81 4.11 12.38
CA GLU A 234 -2.93 3.39 13.31
C GLU A 234 -1.47 3.41 12.84
N ALA A 235 -1.23 3.11 11.55
CA ALA A 235 0.10 3.16 10.97
C ALA A 235 0.71 4.56 11.01
N ARG A 236 -0.12 5.60 10.87
CA ARG A 236 0.32 6.98 10.97
C ARG A 236 0.69 7.36 12.40
N VAL A 237 -0.10 6.95 13.41
CA VAL A 237 0.24 7.11 14.83
C VAL A 237 1.59 6.46 15.13
N LEU A 238 1.76 5.21 14.71
CA LEU A 238 3.00 4.47 14.92
C LEU A 238 4.20 5.19 14.27
N TYR A 239 4.02 5.72 13.05
CA TYR A 239 5.07 6.49 12.37
C TYR A 239 5.50 7.72 13.17
N GLU A 240 4.55 8.57 13.60
CA GLU A 240 4.87 9.82 14.29
C GLU A 240 5.61 9.58 15.61
N LEU A 241 5.18 8.57 16.36
CA LEU A 241 5.84 8.21 17.62
C LEU A 241 7.23 7.62 17.40
N CYS A 242 7.40 6.70 16.43
CA CYS A 242 8.71 6.14 16.09
C CYS A 242 9.67 7.20 15.53
N ALA A 243 9.20 8.12 14.70
CA ALA A 243 9.98 9.23 14.14
C ALA A 243 10.46 10.20 15.23
N ALA A 244 9.69 10.36 16.32
CA ALA A 244 10.07 11.14 17.49
C ALA A 244 10.96 10.38 18.48
N GLY A 245 11.39 9.16 18.15
CA GLY A 245 12.25 8.32 19.00
C GLY A 245 11.52 7.55 20.09
N LEU A 246 10.20 7.59 20.14
CA LEU A 246 9.38 6.77 21.03
C LEU A 246 9.25 5.37 20.41
N THR A 247 10.19 4.49 20.75
CA THR A 247 10.27 3.10 20.26
C THR A 247 9.92 2.10 21.36
N GLY A 248 9.75 0.82 21.01
CA GLY A 248 9.41 -0.22 21.98
C GLY A 248 7.91 -0.46 22.14
N MET A 249 7.08 0.27 21.41
CA MET A 249 5.66 -0.02 21.32
C MET A 249 5.38 -1.38 20.67
N ARG A 250 4.25 -1.97 21.05
CA ARG A 250 3.67 -3.12 20.37
C ARG A 250 2.30 -2.76 19.84
N THR A 251 1.98 -3.22 18.64
CA THR A 251 0.63 -3.08 18.11
C THR A 251 -0.24 -4.26 18.52
N GLN A 252 -1.54 -4.06 18.52
CA GLN A 252 -2.58 -5.06 18.84
C GLN A 252 -2.27 -5.79 20.16
N VAL A 253 -2.07 -4.99 21.22
CA VAL A 253 -1.79 -5.53 22.56
C VAL A 253 -3.05 -6.12 23.16
N GLU A 254 -3.01 -7.43 23.42
CA GLU A 254 -4.12 -8.14 24.02
C GLU A 254 -4.18 -7.92 25.54
N VAL A 255 -5.36 -7.55 26.02
CA VAL A 255 -5.67 -7.35 27.45
C VAL A 255 -6.87 -8.23 27.82
N HIS A 256 -6.65 -9.12 28.79
CA HIS A 256 -7.70 -9.97 29.35
C HIS A 256 -8.23 -9.34 30.64
N THR A 257 -9.50 -9.00 30.66
CA THR A 257 -10.14 -8.46 31.86
C THR A 257 -11.62 -8.82 31.90
N ARG A 258 -12.10 -9.20 33.10
CA ARG A 258 -13.52 -9.53 33.38
C ARG A 258 -14.12 -10.54 32.37
N GLY A 259 -13.34 -11.55 31.97
CA GLY A 259 -13.76 -12.59 31.02
C GLY A 259 -13.87 -12.12 29.57
N ARG A 260 -13.34 -10.94 29.22
CA ARG A 260 -13.31 -10.38 27.87
C ARG A 260 -11.88 -10.17 27.39
N ARG A 261 -11.72 -10.21 26.07
CA ARG A 261 -10.47 -9.89 25.38
C ARG A 261 -10.62 -8.53 24.71
N TYR A 262 -9.68 -7.64 24.95
CA TYR A 262 -9.55 -6.36 24.28
C TYR A 262 -8.21 -6.27 23.58
N PHE A 263 -8.17 -5.50 22.50
CA PHE A 263 -6.92 -5.23 21.77
C PHE A 263 -6.70 -3.73 21.74
N ILE A 264 -5.52 -3.28 22.18
CA ILE A 264 -5.10 -1.88 22.11
C ILE A 264 -4.28 -1.72 20.83
N ASP A 265 -4.60 -0.72 19.99
CA ASP A 265 -4.00 -0.54 18.68
C ASP A 265 -2.48 -0.46 18.75
N CYS A 266 -1.95 0.31 19.71
CA CYS A 266 -0.53 0.47 19.95
C CYS A 266 -0.29 0.75 21.44
N ALA A 267 0.73 0.17 22.09
CA ALA A 267 0.98 0.41 23.50
C ALA A 267 2.43 0.23 23.93
N PHE A 268 2.84 1.00 24.93
CA PHE A 268 3.98 0.77 25.79
C PHE A 268 3.52 -0.13 26.94
N THR A 269 3.85 -1.40 26.83
CA THR A 269 3.27 -2.42 27.73
C THR A 269 3.81 -2.38 29.15
N ALA A 270 5.06 -1.95 29.33
CA ALA A 270 5.68 -1.83 30.67
C ALA A 270 5.04 -0.70 31.48
N GLU A 271 4.79 0.44 30.82
CA GLU A 271 4.19 1.63 31.41
C GLU A 271 2.67 1.59 31.43
N LYS A 272 2.07 0.62 30.73
CA LYS A 272 0.63 0.50 30.50
C LYS A 272 0.01 1.78 29.89
N VAL A 273 0.70 2.37 28.93
CA VAL A 273 0.20 3.48 28.13
C VAL A 273 -0.23 2.95 26.77
N GLY A 274 -1.53 3.00 26.51
CA GLY A 274 -2.15 2.58 25.26
C GLY A 274 -2.52 3.78 24.40
N ILE A 275 -2.37 3.63 23.09
CA ILE A 275 -2.74 4.64 22.09
C ILE A 275 -3.72 3.98 21.13
N GLU A 276 -4.88 4.57 20.93
CA GLU A 276 -5.95 4.08 20.06
C GLU A 276 -6.31 5.13 19.02
N PHE A 277 -6.36 4.72 17.76
CA PHE A 277 -6.76 5.59 16.67
C PHE A 277 -8.27 5.56 16.49
N ASP A 278 -8.95 6.70 16.75
CA ASP A 278 -10.38 6.87 16.53
C ASP A 278 -10.64 7.52 15.15
N GLY A 279 -10.78 6.68 14.13
CA GLY A 279 -11.32 7.13 12.84
C GLY A 279 -12.83 7.30 12.92
N ARG A 280 -13.33 8.51 12.98
CA ARG A 280 -14.76 8.91 13.18
C ARG A 280 -15.82 8.19 12.31
N ALA A 281 -15.45 7.22 11.48
CA ALA A 281 -16.34 6.50 10.57
C ALA A 281 -17.15 5.35 11.24
N LYS A 282 -17.09 5.18 12.56
CA LYS A 282 -17.69 4.02 13.26
C LYS A 282 -19.10 4.28 13.84
N TYR A 283 -19.63 5.48 13.72
CA TYR A 283 -20.98 5.75 14.24
C TYR A 283 -22.01 5.44 13.16
N GLY A 284 -22.88 4.43 13.44
CA GLY A 284 -23.99 4.09 12.55
C GLY A 284 -24.98 5.25 12.39
N ASP A 285 -25.78 5.21 11.34
CA ASP A 285 -26.66 6.31 10.93
C ASP A 285 -27.89 6.52 11.87
N ASP A 286 -28.10 5.68 12.90
CA ASP A 286 -29.23 5.81 13.83
C ASP A 286 -28.79 6.05 15.30
N ALA A 287 -29.60 6.83 16.04
CA ALA A 287 -29.32 7.23 17.41
C ALA A 287 -29.17 6.03 18.38
N ARG A 288 -29.85 4.91 18.14
CA ARG A 288 -29.81 3.73 19.03
C ARG A 288 -28.50 2.97 18.84
N SER A 289 -28.05 2.84 17.60
CA SER A 289 -26.75 2.19 17.30
C SER A 289 -25.59 3.03 17.84
N ILE A 290 -25.69 4.36 17.77
CA ILE A 290 -24.72 5.30 18.35
C ILE A 290 -24.67 5.13 19.88
N HIS A 291 -25.80 5.14 20.57
CA HIS A 291 -25.88 4.97 22.03
C HIS A 291 -25.32 3.63 22.50
N ALA A 292 -25.64 2.53 21.79
CA ALA A 292 -25.12 1.21 22.12
C ALA A 292 -23.61 1.12 21.89
N SER A 293 -23.09 1.78 20.85
CA SER A 293 -21.67 1.85 20.56
C SER A 293 -20.90 2.63 21.62
N LEU A 294 -21.40 3.82 22.00
CA LEU A 294 -20.81 4.64 23.06
C LEU A 294 -20.81 3.93 24.41
N SER A 295 -21.88 3.19 24.74
CA SER A 295 -21.97 2.45 25.99
C SER A 295 -20.94 1.32 26.04
N ARG A 296 -20.75 0.57 24.95
CA ARG A 296 -19.72 -0.48 24.83
C ARG A 296 -18.31 0.11 24.94
N GLU A 297 -18.09 1.25 24.32
CA GLU A 297 -16.80 1.91 24.34
C GLU A 297 -16.44 2.42 25.76
N ARG A 298 -17.40 3.05 26.47
CA ARG A 298 -17.22 3.45 27.87
C ARG A 298 -16.98 2.25 28.80
N GLN A 299 -17.61 1.12 28.51
CA GLN A 299 -17.38 -0.11 29.29
C GLN A 299 -15.97 -0.66 29.02
N ARG A 300 -15.52 -0.68 27.75
CA ARG A 300 -14.19 -1.08 27.34
C ARG A 300 -13.13 -0.23 28.05
N GLN A 301 -13.28 1.09 28.00
CA GLN A 301 -12.37 2.02 28.64
C GLN A 301 -12.26 1.76 30.15
N ARG A 302 -13.38 1.65 30.87
CA ARG A 302 -13.39 1.34 32.31
C ARG A 302 -12.70 0.01 32.64
N HIS A 303 -12.83 -0.99 31.78
CA HIS A 303 -12.17 -2.27 31.99
C HIS A 303 -10.66 -2.15 31.82
N LEU A 304 -10.19 -1.42 30.81
CA LEU A 304 -8.76 -1.18 30.58
C LEU A 304 -8.15 -0.33 31.72
N GLU A 305 -8.84 0.73 32.14
CA GLU A 305 -8.42 1.58 33.27
C GLU A 305 -8.33 0.79 34.57
N ALA A 306 -9.26 -0.13 34.83
CA ALA A 306 -9.22 -1.00 36.01
C ALA A 306 -8.01 -1.95 36.01
N GLU A 307 -7.48 -2.32 34.86
CA GLU A 307 -6.21 -3.05 34.69
C GLU A 307 -4.98 -2.12 34.76
N GLY A 308 -5.18 -0.85 35.01
CA GLY A 308 -4.14 0.17 35.14
C GLY A 308 -3.68 0.77 33.84
N TRP A 309 -4.36 0.55 32.70
CA TRP A 309 -4.03 1.18 31.44
C TRP A 309 -4.45 2.63 31.41
N HIS A 310 -3.57 3.48 30.88
CA HIS A 310 -3.87 4.85 30.46
C HIS A 310 -4.05 4.86 28.95
N ILE A 311 -5.24 5.17 28.47
CA ILE A 311 -5.58 5.12 27.05
C ILE A 311 -5.64 6.54 26.49
N ILE A 312 -4.78 6.82 25.50
CA ILE A 312 -4.76 8.06 24.73
C ILE A 312 -5.50 7.80 23.42
N ARG A 313 -6.52 8.61 23.12
CA ARG A 313 -7.26 8.52 21.87
C ARG A 313 -6.74 9.56 20.90
N VAL A 314 -6.49 9.12 19.68
CA VAL A 314 -5.89 9.91 18.61
C VAL A 314 -6.83 9.93 17.41
N GLY A 315 -7.22 11.10 16.96
CA GLY A 315 -7.98 11.29 15.72
C GLY A 315 -7.11 11.85 14.58
N TRP A 316 -7.72 12.10 13.44
CA TRP A 316 -7.01 12.70 12.30
C TRP A 316 -6.48 14.09 12.62
N HIS A 317 -7.22 14.89 13.41
CA HIS A 317 -6.79 16.22 13.84
C HIS A 317 -5.46 16.18 14.61
N ASP A 318 -5.29 15.21 15.52
CA ASP A 318 -4.07 15.06 16.32
C ASP A 318 -2.87 14.66 15.45
N LEU A 319 -3.13 13.94 14.36
CA LEU A 319 -2.10 13.58 13.38
C LEU A 319 -1.67 14.76 12.48
N ASP A 320 -2.44 15.83 12.43
CA ASP A 320 -2.05 17.09 11.80
C ASP A 320 -1.14 17.93 12.72
N HIS A 321 -1.13 17.60 14.04
CA HIS A 321 -0.29 18.24 15.09
C HIS A 321 0.59 17.19 15.80
N PRO A 322 1.50 16.50 15.10
CA PRO A 322 2.23 15.35 15.64
C PRO A 322 3.12 15.69 16.85
N ASP A 323 3.61 16.92 16.94
CA ASP A 323 4.43 17.34 18.08
C ASP A 323 3.62 17.38 19.39
N GLU A 324 2.35 17.77 19.34
CA GLU A 324 1.44 17.76 20.48
C GLU A 324 1.10 16.32 20.91
N LEU A 325 0.83 15.43 19.94
CA LEU A 325 0.64 14.01 20.21
C LEU A 325 1.87 13.40 20.89
N VAL A 326 3.06 13.66 20.38
CA VAL A 326 4.33 13.18 20.94
C VAL A 326 4.53 13.70 22.37
N ALA A 327 4.26 14.98 22.62
CA ALA A 327 4.37 15.58 23.95
C ALA A 327 3.38 14.93 24.93
N GLN A 328 2.14 14.70 24.52
CA GLN A 328 1.11 14.02 25.32
C GLN A 328 1.54 12.59 25.70
N VAL A 329 2.05 11.82 24.74
CA VAL A 329 2.51 10.45 25.00
C VAL A 329 3.72 10.45 25.93
N ARG A 330 4.69 11.34 25.75
CA ARG A 330 5.84 11.48 26.66
C ARG A 330 5.40 11.80 28.07
N ALA A 331 4.54 12.79 28.27
CA ALA A 331 4.02 13.14 29.59
C ALA A 331 3.31 11.96 30.27
N ALA A 332 2.56 11.15 29.52
CA ALA A 332 1.91 9.96 30.04
C ALA A 332 2.92 8.88 30.45
N LEU A 333 4.00 8.70 29.69
CA LEU A 333 5.08 7.76 30.02
C LEU A 333 5.84 8.23 31.27
N ASP A 334 6.22 9.49 31.36
CA ASP A 334 6.94 10.08 32.49
C ASP A 334 6.13 9.95 33.80
N ALA A 335 4.81 10.17 33.74
CA ALA A 335 3.90 9.98 34.87
C ALA A 335 3.79 8.53 35.36
N ARG A 336 4.27 7.54 34.60
CA ARG A 336 4.28 6.12 34.95
C ARG A 336 5.63 5.65 35.48
N LEU A 337 6.69 6.41 35.25
CA LEU A 337 8.05 6.11 35.71
C LEU A 337 8.38 6.72 37.08
N GLY A 338 7.60 7.71 37.53
CA GLY A 338 7.70 8.35 38.87
C GLY A 338 6.70 7.81 39.85
#